data_2fa669b0b00464435e107629f873e551
#
_entry.id   2fa669b0b00464435e107629f873e551
#
_cell.length_a   1.000
_cell.length_b   1.000
_cell.length_c   1.000
_cell.angle_alpha   90.00
_cell.angle_beta   90.00
_cell.angle_gamma   90.00
#
_symmetry.space_group_name_H-M   'P 1'
#
loop_
_entity.id
_entity.type
_entity.pdbx_description
1 polymer ?
#
loop_
_entity_poly.entity_id
_entity_poly.type
_entity_poly.pdbx_seq_one_letter_code
_entity_poly.pdbx_strand_id
1 'polypeptide(L)'
;PLEPGIAGWNWWSIQLANGSDLMIYLLRKSDGTFHPASGGTLVDARGKAVHLGADDVRAEATGSWKSPHSGAVYPERWKIFIHPKAGDKELSLTVAPNLQDQEMRTPGTTGVTYWEGSISVEGSMNDAPVKGVGYMELTGYEKAFDAPM
;
A
#
# COMPACT_ATOMS: atom_id res chain seq x y z
N PRO A 1 -14.39 -5.34 13.48
CA PRO A 1 -13.11 -5.21 14.20
C PRO A 1 -12.03 -6.03 13.54
N LEU A 2 -10.79 -5.56 13.62
CA LEU A 2 -9.63 -6.31 13.13
C LEU A 2 -9.37 -7.51 14.06
N GLU A 3 -8.86 -8.59 13.48
CA GLU A 3 -8.43 -9.73 14.27
C GLU A 3 -7.29 -9.34 15.22
N PRO A 4 -7.18 -10.00 16.39
CA PRO A 4 -6.06 -9.78 17.29
C PRO A 4 -4.73 -10.00 16.58
N GLY A 5 -3.75 -9.14 16.82
CA GLY A 5 -2.43 -9.21 16.22
C GLY A 5 -2.27 -8.40 14.94
N ILE A 6 -3.33 -7.74 14.44
CA ILE A 6 -3.24 -6.82 13.31
C ILE A 6 -2.88 -5.44 13.85
N ALA A 7 -1.68 -4.95 13.49
CA ALA A 7 -1.17 -3.66 13.94
C ALA A 7 -1.67 -2.51 13.06
N GLY A 8 -1.99 -2.78 11.81
CA GLY A 8 -2.44 -1.77 10.87
C GLY A 8 -2.48 -2.34 9.45
N TRP A 9 -2.62 -1.46 8.48
CA TRP A 9 -2.61 -1.87 7.08
C TRP A 9 -1.87 -0.86 6.22
N ASN A 10 -1.42 -1.35 5.07
CA ASN A 10 -0.93 -0.57 3.95
C ASN A 10 -1.87 -0.82 2.78
N TRP A 11 -2.30 0.23 2.13
CA TRP A 11 -3.26 0.14 1.04
C TRP A 11 -2.81 1.04 -0.11
N TRP A 12 -2.95 0.54 -1.33
CA TRP A 12 -2.64 1.28 -2.55
C TRP A 12 -3.76 1.13 -3.55
N SER A 13 -4.12 2.23 -4.18
CA SER A 13 -4.96 2.26 -5.37
C SER A 13 -4.18 2.98 -6.46
N ILE A 14 -3.88 2.29 -7.54
CA ILE A 14 -2.97 2.76 -8.59
C ILE A 14 -3.67 2.68 -9.94
N GLN A 15 -3.62 3.77 -10.69
CA GLN A 15 -4.12 3.84 -12.05
C GLN A 15 -2.92 3.99 -12.98
N LEU A 16 -2.66 2.95 -13.77
CA LEU A 16 -1.55 2.95 -14.72
C LEU A 16 -1.97 3.60 -16.04
N ALA A 17 -1.03 4.28 -16.69
CA ALA A 17 -1.30 5.01 -17.92
C ALA A 17 -1.71 4.09 -19.09
N ASN A 18 -1.44 2.79 -18.98
CA ASN A 18 -1.88 1.80 -19.98
C ASN A 18 -3.35 1.37 -19.81
N GLY A 19 -4.09 1.99 -18.88
CA GLY A 19 -5.48 1.67 -18.63
C GLY A 19 -5.73 0.58 -17.58
N SER A 20 -4.68 0.04 -16.99
CA SER A 20 -4.80 -0.95 -15.90
C SER A 20 -4.99 -0.27 -14.56
N ASP A 21 -5.80 -0.89 -13.70
CA ASP A 21 -5.99 -0.48 -12.31
C ASP A 21 -5.50 -1.57 -11.37
N LEU A 22 -4.82 -1.15 -10.31
CA LEU A 22 -4.28 -2.06 -9.31
C LEU A 22 -4.72 -1.59 -7.93
N MET A 23 -5.31 -2.48 -7.14
CA MET A 23 -5.61 -2.23 -5.74
C MET A 23 -4.96 -3.32 -4.92
N ILE A 24 -4.23 -2.92 -3.86
CA ILE A 24 -3.53 -3.83 -2.96
C ILE A 24 -3.84 -3.41 -1.53
N TYR A 25 -4.08 -4.39 -0.68
CA TYR A 25 -4.15 -4.18 0.76
C TYR A 25 -3.27 -5.21 1.46
N LEU A 26 -2.42 -4.75 2.36
CA LEU A 26 -1.55 -5.59 3.16
C LEU A 26 -1.88 -5.36 4.63
N LEU A 27 -2.44 -6.37 5.27
CA LEU A 27 -2.76 -6.35 6.69
C LEU A 27 -1.48 -6.69 7.46
N ARG A 28 -0.92 -5.71 8.16
CA ARG A 28 0.35 -5.88 8.87
C ARG A 28 0.10 -6.42 10.27
N LYS A 29 0.78 -7.51 10.57
CA LYS A 29 0.76 -8.11 11.91
C LYS A 29 1.76 -7.39 12.83
N SER A 30 1.58 -7.58 14.14
CA SER A 30 2.44 -6.96 15.14
C SER A 30 3.91 -7.39 15.01
N ASP A 31 4.19 -8.55 14.44
CA ASP A 31 5.54 -9.03 14.18
C ASP A 31 6.16 -8.49 12.88
N GLY A 32 5.44 -7.64 12.15
CA GLY A 32 5.90 -7.05 10.90
C GLY A 32 5.61 -7.87 9.65
N THR A 33 5.09 -9.10 9.79
CA THR A 33 4.68 -9.91 8.64
C THR A 33 3.27 -9.54 8.20
N PHE A 34 2.86 -10.01 7.02
CA PHE A 34 1.53 -9.73 6.48
C PHE A 34 0.59 -10.92 6.69
N HIS A 35 -0.64 -10.59 7.07
CA HIS A 35 -1.69 -11.58 7.29
C HIS A 35 -2.07 -12.25 5.96
N PRO A 36 -2.39 -13.57 5.96
CA PRO A 36 -2.76 -14.28 4.72
C PRO A 36 -4.00 -13.76 4.00
N ALA A 37 -4.85 -12.99 4.68
CA ALA A 37 -6.00 -12.33 4.04
C ALA A 37 -5.61 -11.11 3.21
N SER A 38 -4.34 -10.68 3.24
CA SER A 38 -3.83 -9.63 2.38
C SER A 38 -3.95 -10.03 0.90
N GLY A 39 -4.03 -9.04 0.01
CA GLY A 39 -4.15 -9.32 -1.40
C GLY A 39 -4.56 -8.10 -2.19
N GLY A 40 -5.32 -8.32 -3.25
CA GLY A 40 -5.80 -7.22 -4.08
C GLY A 40 -6.43 -7.68 -5.38
N THR A 41 -6.50 -6.75 -6.33
CA THR A 41 -7.11 -6.98 -7.65
C THR A 41 -6.34 -6.18 -8.71
N LEU A 42 -6.05 -6.83 -9.82
CA LEU A 42 -5.52 -6.18 -11.01
C LEU A 42 -6.58 -6.22 -12.10
N VAL A 43 -6.94 -5.07 -12.64
CA VAL A 43 -7.95 -4.95 -13.70
C VAL A 43 -7.26 -4.40 -14.95
N ASP A 44 -7.37 -5.10 -16.07
CA ASP A 44 -6.77 -4.64 -17.32
C ASP A 44 -7.63 -3.56 -18.01
N ALA A 45 -7.10 -3.00 -19.09
CA ALA A 45 -7.76 -1.93 -19.82
C ALA A 45 -9.10 -2.34 -20.42
N ARG A 46 -9.38 -3.63 -20.52
CA ARG A 46 -10.65 -4.19 -21.03
C ARG A 46 -11.64 -4.51 -19.90
N GLY A 47 -11.25 -4.27 -18.65
CA GLY A 47 -12.09 -4.55 -17.49
C GLY A 47 -11.97 -5.97 -16.96
N LYS A 48 -11.04 -6.78 -17.46
CA LYS A 48 -10.82 -8.12 -16.95
C LYS A 48 -10.07 -8.05 -15.62
N ALA A 49 -10.68 -8.59 -14.57
CA ALA A 49 -10.12 -8.59 -13.22
C ALA A 49 -9.40 -9.89 -12.91
N VAL A 50 -8.25 -9.79 -12.25
CA VAL A 50 -7.49 -10.92 -11.72
C VAL A 50 -7.34 -10.71 -10.23
N HIS A 51 -7.74 -11.70 -9.44
CA HIS A 51 -7.57 -11.68 -7.99
C HIS A 51 -6.11 -11.92 -7.63
N LEU A 52 -5.61 -11.17 -6.65
CA LEU A 52 -4.27 -11.30 -6.09
C LEU A 52 -4.38 -11.81 -4.66
N GLY A 53 -3.75 -12.96 -4.39
CA GLY A 53 -3.57 -13.43 -3.02
C GLY A 53 -2.35 -12.79 -2.36
N ALA A 54 -2.18 -13.04 -1.08
CA ALA A 54 -1.05 -12.50 -0.32
C ALA A 54 0.30 -12.90 -0.93
N ASP A 55 0.41 -14.10 -1.45
CA ASP A 55 1.64 -14.62 -2.05
C ASP A 55 1.96 -14.02 -3.42
N ASP A 56 0.97 -13.36 -4.05
CA ASP A 56 1.15 -12.75 -5.36
C ASP A 56 1.75 -11.35 -5.27
N VAL A 57 1.86 -10.80 -4.05
CA VAL A 57 2.31 -9.43 -3.80
C VAL A 57 3.53 -9.45 -2.90
N ARG A 58 4.59 -8.79 -3.33
CA ARG A 58 5.74 -8.50 -2.47
C ARG A 58 5.96 -6.99 -2.45
N ALA A 59 5.93 -6.39 -1.27
CA ALA A 59 6.14 -4.96 -1.09
C ALA A 59 7.32 -4.75 -0.15
N GLU A 60 8.27 -3.94 -0.59
CA GLU A 60 9.47 -3.60 0.16
C GLU A 60 9.54 -2.08 0.33
N ALA A 61 9.63 -1.63 1.58
CA ALA A 61 9.85 -0.22 1.86
C ALA A 61 11.30 0.15 1.49
N THR A 62 11.45 1.23 0.73
CA THR A 62 12.77 1.72 0.28
C THR A 62 13.13 3.06 0.88
N GLY A 63 12.21 3.73 1.56
CA GLY A 63 12.45 4.99 2.21
C GLY A 63 11.32 5.36 3.15
N SER A 64 11.63 6.14 4.17
CA SER A 64 10.67 6.53 5.18
C SER A 64 10.76 8.03 5.45
N TRP A 65 9.74 8.54 6.12
CA TRP A 65 9.65 9.91 6.58
C TRP A 65 9.15 9.94 8.02
N LYS A 66 9.82 10.72 8.86
CA LYS A 66 9.41 10.91 10.24
C LYS A 66 8.59 12.17 10.37
N SER A 67 7.37 12.04 10.86
CA SER A 67 6.49 13.20 11.09
C SER A 67 7.07 14.11 12.17
N PRO A 68 7.24 15.40 11.89
CA PRO A 68 7.62 16.36 12.94
C PRO A 68 6.47 16.67 13.91
N HIS A 69 5.28 16.19 13.62
CA HIS A 69 4.08 16.44 14.43
C HIS A 69 3.81 15.30 15.42
N SER A 70 3.77 14.06 14.92
CA SER A 70 3.45 12.89 15.75
C SER A 70 4.67 12.09 16.17
N GLY A 71 5.79 12.25 15.47
CA GLY A 71 6.97 11.41 15.64
C GLY A 71 6.87 10.04 14.96
N ALA A 72 5.75 9.74 14.33
CA ALA A 72 5.59 8.49 13.60
C ALA A 72 6.54 8.42 12.41
N VAL A 73 7.05 7.21 12.13
CA VAL A 73 7.89 6.96 10.97
C VAL A 73 7.08 6.16 9.95
N TYR A 74 6.83 6.78 8.81
CA TYR A 74 6.03 6.18 7.75
C TYR A 74 6.92 5.68 6.62
N PRO A 75 6.79 4.39 6.22
CA PRO A 75 7.46 3.88 5.02
C PRO A 75 6.69 4.36 3.79
N GLU A 76 7.05 5.51 3.25
CA GLU A 76 6.26 6.13 2.18
C GLU A 76 6.82 5.89 0.78
N ARG A 77 7.97 5.23 0.66
CA ARG A 77 8.58 4.83 -0.61
C ARG A 77 8.67 3.32 -0.67
N TRP A 78 8.25 2.74 -1.79
CA TRP A 78 8.11 1.30 -1.91
C TRP A 78 8.57 0.79 -3.26
N LYS A 79 9.01 -0.46 -3.26
CA LYS A 79 9.04 -1.33 -4.44
C LYS A 79 7.97 -2.39 -4.26
N ILE A 80 7.13 -2.53 -5.29
CA ILE A 80 6.03 -3.49 -5.27
C ILE A 80 6.18 -4.42 -6.48
N PHE A 81 6.18 -5.72 -6.21
CA PHE A 81 6.26 -6.76 -7.23
C PHE A 81 4.95 -7.54 -7.21
N ILE A 82 4.32 -7.66 -8.37
CA ILE A 82 3.08 -8.41 -8.53
C ILE A 82 3.34 -9.56 -9.49
N HIS A 83 3.06 -10.78 -9.01
CA HIS A 83 3.18 -12.00 -9.80
C HIS A 83 1.92 -12.84 -9.59
N PRO A 84 0.84 -12.56 -10.33
CA PRO A 84 -0.43 -13.28 -10.15
C PRO A 84 -0.29 -14.75 -10.51
N LYS A 85 -0.93 -15.62 -9.74
CA LYS A 85 -1.04 -17.04 -10.09
C LYS A 85 -1.91 -17.25 -11.31
N ALA A 86 -2.90 -16.37 -11.51
CA ALA A 86 -3.78 -16.37 -12.67
C ALA A 86 -3.40 -15.25 -13.61
N GLY A 87 -3.43 -15.52 -14.92
CA GLY A 87 -3.06 -14.52 -15.93
C GLY A 87 -1.56 -14.48 -16.19
N ASP A 88 -1.14 -13.51 -16.98
CA ASP A 88 0.20 -13.41 -17.53
C ASP A 88 0.88 -12.06 -17.25
N LYS A 89 0.33 -11.24 -16.35
CA LYS A 89 0.84 -9.90 -16.06
C LYS A 89 1.78 -9.94 -14.87
N GLU A 90 3.00 -9.48 -15.06
CA GLU A 90 3.99 -9.29 -14.01
C GLU A 90 4.32 -7.81 -13.90
N LEU A 91 4.26 -7.26 -12.70
CA LEU A 91 4.54 -5.86 -12.45
C LEU A 91 5.70 -5.70 -11.50
N SER A 92 6.54 -4.71 -11.80
CA SER A 92 7.58 -4.21 -10.91
C SER A 92 7.41 -2.70 -10.85
N LEU A 93 7.01 -2.17 -9.69
CA LEU A 93 6.63 -0.78 -9.54
C LEU A 93 7.43 -0.11 -8.45
N THR A 94 7.86 1.13 -8.71
CA THR A 94 8.42 2.03 -7.71
C THR A 94 7.37 3.08 -7.36
N VAL A 95 7.08 3.20 -6.07
CA VAL A 95 6.06 4.11 -5.55
C VAL A 95 6.74 5.20 -4.73
N ALA A 96 6.38 6.44 -5.01
CA ALA A 96 6.89 7.60 -4.26
C ALA A 96 5.75 8.56 -3.93
N PRO A 97 5.78 9.18 -2.74
CA PRO A 97 4.78 10.18 -2.39
C PRO A 97 5.00 11.45 -3.19
N ASN A 98 3.91 12.11 -3.58
CA ASN A 98 3.98 13.42 -4.24
C ASN A 98 4.30 14.53 -3.24
N LEU A 99 4.00 14.30 -1.96
CA LEU A 99 4.30 15.17 -0.85
C LEU A 99 4.60 14.30 0.37
N GLN A 100 5.68 14.56 1.10
CA GLN A 100 6.04 13.74 2.24
C GLN A 100 5.03 13.84 3.38
N ASP A 101 4.64 15.05 3.75
CA ASP A 101 3.69 15.27 4.84
C ASP A 101 2.26 15.23 4.33
N GLN A 102 1.70 14.04 4.28
CA GLN A 102 0.28 13.81 4.04
C GLN A 102 -0.35 13.09 5.26
N GLU A 103 0.21 13.37 6.41
CA GLU A 103 -0.28 12.81 7.67
C GLU A 103 -1.61 13.42 8.07
N MET A 104 -2.55 12.57 8.44
CA MET A 104 -3.86 12.93 8.95
C MET A 104 -3.89 12.73 10.46
N ARG A 105 -4.17 13.78 11.19
CA ARG A 105 -4.27 13.77 12.65
C ARG A 105 -5.69 14.15 13.05
N THR A 106 -6.37 13.26 13.75
CA THR A 106 -7.77 13.45 14.14
C THR A 106 -7.98 13.31 15.65
N PRO A 107 -7.25 14.10 16.48
CA PRO A 107 -7.29 13.89 17.93
C PRO A 107 -8.64 14.20 18.56
N GLY A 108 -9.46 15.04 17.92
CA GLY A 108 -10.76 15.46 18.47
C GLY A 108 -11.92 14.51 18.20
N THR A 109 -11.73 13.51 17.34
CA THR A 109 -12.81 12.60 16.93
C THR A 109 -12.48 11.15 17.19
N THR A 110 -11.51 10.59 16.46
CA THR A 110 -11.17 9.16 16.54
C THR A 110 -9.89 8.90 17.32
N GLY A 111 -9.07 9.93 17.53
CA GLY A 111 -7.75 9.77 18.12
C GLY A 111 -6.76 9.03 17.22
N VAL A 112 -7.12 8.80 15.97
CA VAL A 112 -6.31 8.06 15.01
C VAL A 112 -5.41 9.01 14.23
N THR A 113 -4.13 8.68 14.13
CA THR A 113 -3.15 9.37 13.30
C THR A 113 -2.63 8.39 12.28
N TYR A 114 -2.67 8.75 11.01
CA TYR A 114 -2.26 7.89 9.92
C TYR A 114 -1.79 8.75 8.74
N TRP A 115 -1.20 8.11 7.75
CA TRP A 115 -0.74 8.79 6.55
C TRP A 115 -1.59 8.32 5.37
N GLU A 116 -2.15 9.23 4.61
CA GLU A 116 -2.79 8.91 3.33
C GLU A 116 -2.55 10.03 2.35
N GLY A 117 -2.25 9.69 1.10
CA GLY A 117 -1.95 10.73 0.14
C GLY A 117 -1.65 10.24 -1.26
N SER A 118 -1.46 11.22 -2.13
CA SER A 118 -1.21 10.98 -3.54
C SER A 118 0.21 10.48 -3.77
N ILE A 119 0.34 9.57 -4.72
CA ILE A 119 1.60 8.94 -5.09
C ILE A 119 1.79 8.97 -6.60
N SER A 120 3.05 8.91 -7.00
CA SER A 120 3.47 8.66 -8.37
C SER A 120 4.09 7.27 -8.45
N VAL A 121 3.86 6.60 -9.56
CA VAL A 121 4.28 5.22 -9.78
C VAL A 121 4.96 5.13 -11.12
N GLU A 122 6.06 4.40 -11.16
CA GLU A 122 6.72 4.03 -12.41
C GLU A 122 7.36 2.65 -12.27
N GLY A 123 7.56 1.98 -13.40
CA GLY A 123 8.16 0.66 -13.41
C GLY A 123 7.89 -0.06 -14.71
N SER A 124 7.53 -1.33 -14.62
CA SER A 124 7.29 -2.17 -15.78
C SER A 124 6.13 -3.12 -15.58
N MET A 125 5.47 -3.46 -16.69
CA MET A 125 4.52 -4.55 -16.80
C MET A 125 4.97 -5.44 -17.94
N ASN A 126 5.29 -6.72 -17.65
CA ASN A 126 5.86 -7.66 -18.62
C ASN A 126 7.04 -7.03 -19.37
N ASP A 127 7.96 -6.41 -18.63
CA ASP A 127 9.16 -5.73 -19.10
C ASP A 127 8.91 -4.47 -19.96
N ALA A 128 7.67 -4.07 -20.19
CA ALA A 128 7.35 -2.81 -20.87
C ALA A 128 7.21 -1.68 -19.83
N PRO A 129 7.80 -0.51 -20.08
CA PRO A 129 7.70 0.61 -19.13
C PRO A 129 6.26 1.04 -18.90
N VAL A 130 5.91 1.30 -17.64
CA VAL A 130 4.60 1.84 -17.26
C VAL A 130 4.80 2.98 -16.27
N LYS A 131 3.86 3.92 -16.28
CA LYS A 131 3.75 4.99 -15.29
C LYS A 131 2.33 5.05 -14.79
N GLY A 132 2.15 5.64 -13.64
CA GLY A 132 0.83 5.81 -13.08
C GLY A 132 0.79 6.82 -11.95
N VAL A 133 -0.40 7.02 -11.47
CA VAL A 133 -0.72 7.85 -10.31
C VAL A 133 -1.60 7.03 -9.39
N GLY A 134 -1.69 7.45 -8.16
CA GLY A 134 -2.56 6.74 -7.23
C GLY A 134 -2.61 7.36 -5.86
N TYR A 135 -3.06 6.55 -4.94
CA TYR A 135 -3.25 6.90 -3.55
C TYR A 135 -2.71 5.79 -2.66
N MET A 136 -2.17 6.16 -1.51
CA MET A 136 -1.61 5.22 -0.55
C MET A 136 -2.12 5.58 0.84
N GLU A 137 -2.43 4.56 1.64
CA GLU A 137 -2.82 4.73 3.03
C GLU A 137 -1.95 3.84 3.91
N LEU A 138 -1.38 4.44 4.94
CA LEU A 138 -0.48 3.78 5.89
C LEU A 138 -1.02 4.00 7.30
N THR A 139 -1.45 2.94 7.96
CA THR A 139 -2.03 3.02 9.30
C THR A 139 -1.25 2.19 10.31
N GLY A 140 -1.38 2.52 11.58
CA GLY A 140 -0.76 1.78 12.68
C GLY A 140 0.73 2.07 12.88
N TYR A 141 1.27 3.14 12.31
CA TYR A 141 2.67 3.52 12.45
C TYR A 141 2.92 4.49 13.60
N GLU A 142 1.93 5.29 13.93
CA GLU A 142 1.97 6.13 15.12
C GLU A 142 1.64 5.29 16.35
N LYS A 143 0.62 4.42 16.21
CA LYS A 143 0.15 3.55 17.28
C LYS A 143 -0.51 2.32 16.64
N ALA A 144 -0.14 1.13 17.10
CA ALA A 144 -0.76 -0.11 16.61
C ALA A 144 -2.23 -0.18 17.01
N PHE A 145 -3.08 -0.68 16.12
CA PHE A 145 -4.52 -0.76 16.35
C PHE A 145 -4.92 -1.77 17.43
N ASP A 146 -4.10 -2.77 17.67
CA ASP A 146 -4.32 -3.80 18.67
C ASP A 146 -3.70 -3.47 20.03
N ALA A 147 -3.05 -2.33 20.15
CA ALA A 147 -2.46 -1.90 21.41
C ALA A 147 -3.55 -1.63 22.45
N PRO A 148 -3.38 -2.06 23.68
CA PRO A 148 -4.31 -1.71 24.76
C PRO A 148 -4.33 -0.18 24.91
N MET A 149 -5.52 0.33 25.04
CA MET A 149 -5.72 1.76 25.24
C MET A 149 -5.69 2.11 26.72
#